data_e6d63381b382e750b8f811a41243a4b4
#
_entry.id   e6d63381b382e750b8f811a41243a4b4
#
_cell.length_a   1.000
_cell.length_b   1.000
_cell.length_c   1.000
_cell.angle_alpha   90.00
_cell.angle_beta   90.00
_cell.angle_gamma   90.00
#
_symmetry.space_group_name_H-M   'P 1'
#
loop_
_entity.id
_entity.type
_entity.pdbx_description
1 polymer ?
#
loop_
_entity_poly.entity_id
_entity_poly.type
_entity_poly.pdbx_seq_one_letter_code
_entity_poly.pdbx_strand_id
1 'polypeptide(L)'
;MKKNPLAYCIGVDGCKDGWIAVYCPVLNFSNAKANHYKTLSHLKNNFAKDSIVIIDMPIGLEVHKPNRSCDIEARNFLGKRSSTIFSPPCRDALNSKSYDEAKIINLKKTGKSISKQSWFLSSNWSWN
;
A
#
# COMPACT_ATOMS: atom_id res chain seq x y z
N MET A 1 27.38 23.57 -13.77
CA MET A 1 25.92 23.48 -13.61
C MET A 1 25.57 22.07 -13.16
N LYS A 2 25.09 21.87 -11.93
CA LYS A 2 24.53 20.57 -11.52
C LYS A 2 23.24 20.36 -12.31
N LYS A 3 23.21 19.34 -13.20
CA LYS A 3 21.97 18.92 -13.83
C LYS A 3 20.98 18.58 -12.71
N ASN A 4 19.87 19.29 -12.61
CA ASN A 4 18.77 18.84 -11.77
C ASN A 4 18.44 17.42 -12.16
N PRO A 5 18.35 16.48 -11.20
CA PRO A 5 17.95 15.13 -11.53
C PRO A 5 16.58 15.20 -12.22
N LEU A 6 16.43 14.43 -13.31
CA LEU A 6 15.15 14.37 -14.02
C LEU A 6 14.06 13.87 -13.06
N ALA A 7 12.91 14.53 -13.07
CA ALA A 7 11.72 14.04 -12.38
C ALA A 7 11.22 12.75 -13.06
N TYR A 8 10.72 11.81 -12.26
CA TYR A 8 10.19 10.53 -12.72
C TYR A 8 8.71 10.37 -12.37
N CYS A 9 7.99 9.65 -13.21
CA CYS A 9 6.72 9.01 -12.85
C CYS A 9 7.04 7.58 -12.44
N ILE A 10 6.56 7.17 -11.25
CA ILE A 10 6.93 5.91 -10.60
C ILE A 10 5.66 5.24 -10.14
N GLY A 11 5.34 4.07 -10.68
CA GLY A 11 4.30 3.18 -10.17
C GLY A 11 4.93 2.12 -9.27
N VAL A 12 4.40 1.93 -8.08
CA VAL A 12 4.95 1.01 -7.07
C VAL A 12 3.89 0.02 -6.65
N ASP A 13 4.26 -1.26 -6.63
CA ASP A 13 3.42 -2.34 -6.13
C ASP A 13 4.20 -3.26 -5.18
N GLY A 14 3.49 -3.84 -4.21
CA GLY A 14 4.07 -4.76 -3.24
C GLY A 14 4.34 -6.14 -3.86
N CYS A 15 5.46 -6.76 -3.48
CA CYS A 15 5.78 -8.13 -3.85
C CYS A 15 6.26 -8.93 -2.63
N LYS A 16 6.49 -10.23 -2.80
CA LYS A 16 6.83 -11.13 -1.68
C LYS A 16 7.97 -10.64 -0.79
N ASP A 17 9.00 -10.05 -1.40
CA ASP A 17 10.24 -9.69 -0.69
C ASP A 17 10.53 -8.18 -0.74
N GLY A 18 9.49 -7.35 -0.91
CA GLY A 18 9.65 -5.90 -0.98
C GLY A 18 8.70 -5.22 -1.96
N TRP A 19 9.22 -4.41 -2.84
CA TRP A 19 8.48 -3.54 -3.74
C TRP A 19 9.03 -3.59 -5.16
N ILE A 20 8.16 -3.66 -6.14
CA ILE A 20 8.51 -3.45 -7.55
C ILE A 20 8.14 -2.02 -7.92
N ALA A 21 9.09 -1.29 -8.47
CA ALA A 21 8.85 0.03 -9.02
C ALA A 21 9.07 0.01 -10.54
N VAL A 22 8.06 0.46 -11.28
CA VAL A 22 8.17 0.77 -12.70
C VAL A 22 8.24 2.28 -12.84
N TYR A 23 9.24 2.79 -13.51
CA TYR A 23 9.49 4.22 -13.58
C TYR A 23 10.03 4.66 -14.94
N CYS A 24 9.69 5.88 -15.32
CA CYS A 24 10.16 6.54 -16.53
C CYS A 24 10.38 8.03 -16.28
N PRO A 25 11.27 8.70 -17.01
CA PRO A 25 11.35 10.15 -16.99
C PRO A 25 10.00 10.76 -17.36
N VAL A 26 9.63 11.86 -16.72
CA VAL A 26 8.42 12.62 -17.09
C VAL A 26 8.48 12.96 -18.59
N LEU A 27 7.40 12.69 -19.31
CA LEU A 27 7.25 12.88 -20.76
C LEU A 27 8.06 11.91 -21.66
N ASN A 28 8.67 10.87 -21.13
CA ASN A 28 9.38 9.88 -21.95
C ASN A 28 9.07 8.44 -21.50
N PHE A 29 7.88 7.97 -21.79
CA PHE A 29 7.38 6.63 -21.42
C PHE A 29 8.10 5.48 -22.14
N SER A 30 8.75 5.74 -23.29
CA SER A 30 9.50 4.70 -24.04
C SER A 30 10.75 4.21 -23.29
N ASN A 31 11.22 4.96 -22.30
CA ASN A 31 12.37 4.62 -21.47
C ASN A 31 11.97 4.07 -20.10
N ALA A 32 10.82 3.39 -20.00
CA ALA A 32 10.39 2.77 -18.77
C ALA A 32 11.35 1.66 -18.33
N LYS A 33 11.62 1.63 -17.02
CA LYS A 33 12.47 0.63 -16.36
C LYS A 33 11.74 0.07 -15.16
N ALA A 34 12.13 -1.13 -14.72
CA ALA A 34 11.61 -1.75 -13.52
C ALA A 34 12.75 -2.19 -12.61
N ASN A 35 12.61 -1.93 -11.31
CA ASN A 35 13.56 -2.37 -10.29
C ASN A 35 12.83 -2.88 -9.06
N HIS A 36 13.48 -3.79 -8.33
CA HIS A 36 13.05 -4.28 -7.04
C HIS A 36 13.75 -3.49 -5.91
N TYR A 37 12.97 -3.16 -4.88
CA TYR A 37 13.42 -2.45 -3.68
C TYR A 37 12.98 -3.20 -2.43
N LYS A 38 13.90 -3.43 -1.50
CA LYS A 38 13.55 -4.10 -0.23
C LYS A 38 12.65 -3.24 0.68
N THR A 39 12.78 -1.93 0.63
CA THR A 39 12.02 -0.99 1.46
C THR A 39 11.60 0.23 0.66
N LEU A 40 10.50 0.89 1.07
CA LEU A 40 10.07 2.16 0.48
C LEU A 40 11.09 3.29 0.72
N SER A 41 11.80 3.26 1.85
CA SER A 41 12.87 4.22 2.13
C SER A 41 14.00 4.11 1.11
N HIS A 42 14.41 2.88 0.76
CA HIS A 42 15.41 2.66 -0.27
C HIS A 42 14.94 3.14 -1.65
N LEU A 43 13.68 2.86 -2.00
CA LEU A 43 13.07 3.39 -3.22
C LEU A 43 13.10 4.92 -3.25
N LYS A 44 12.61 5.57 -2.19
CA LYS A 44 12.54 7.03 -2.08
C LYS A 44 13.90 7.71 -2.29
N ASN A 45 14.97 7.13 -1.77
CA ASN A 45 16.33 7.69 -1.86
C ASN A 45 16.93 7.60 -3.28
N ASN A 46 16.35 6.81 -4.17
CA ASN A 46 16.84 6.65 -5.54
C ASN A 46 16.24 7.65 -6.54
N PHE A 47 15.24 8.43 -6.14
CA PHE A 47 14.55 9.35 -7.05
C PHE A 47 14.61 10.80 -6.55
N ALA A 48 14.49 11.73 -7.49
CA ALA A 48 14.43 13.16 -7.19
C ALA A 48 13.18 13.50 -6.37
N LYS A 49 13.26 14.55 -5.55
CA LYS A 49 12.16 15.00 -4.68
C LYS A 49 10.90 15.45 -5.43
N ASP A 50 11.04 15.88 -6.66
CA ASP A 50 9.96 16.31 -7.56
C ASP A 50 9.39 15.17 -8.41
N SER A 51 9.81 13.93 -8.17
CA SER A 51 9.23 12.74 -8.81
C SER A 51 7.85 12.43 -8.25
N ILE A 52 6.95 11.96 -9.14
CA ILE A 52 5.60 11.54 -8.78
C ILE A 52 5.62 10.04 -8.49
N VAL A 53 5.26 9.67 -7.25
CA VAL A 53 5.16 8.27 -6.84
C VAL A 53 3.69 7.90 -6.64
N ILE A 54 3.24 6.86 -7.34
CA ILE A 54 1.91 6.26 -7.20
C ILE A 54 2.11 4.86 -6.62
N ILE A 55 1.48 4.59 -5.49
CA ILE A 55 1.60 3.30 -4.80
C ILE A 55 0.22 2.75 -4.50
N ASP A 56 0.00 1.46 -4.85
CA ASP A 56 -1.24 0.75 -4.51
C ASP A 56 -1.16 0.19 -3.09
N MET A 57 -1.56 1.01 -2.15
CA MET A 57 -1.67 0.62 -0.75
C MET A 57 -2.74 1.45 -0.02
N PRO A 58 -3.46 0.86 0.94
CA PRO A 58 -4.40 1.61 1.76
C PRO A 58 -3.71 2.65 2.64
N ILE A 59 -4.17 3.89 2.54
CA ILE A 59 -3.74 5.02 3.38
C ILE A 59 -4.82 5.30 4.43
N GLY A 60 -4.43 5.72 5.63
CA GLY A 60 -5.38 6.07 6.68
C GLY A 60 -6.03 4.85 7.34
N LEU A 61 -5.21 3.98 7.93
CA LEU A 61 -5.71 2.81 8.65
C LEU A 61 -6.44 3.22 9.92
N GLU A 62 -7.61 2.61 10.13
CA GLU A 62 -8.40 2.80 11.33
C GLU A 62 -7.75 2.13 12.55
N VAL A 63 -8.06 2.67 13.73
CA VAL A 63 -7.60 2.10 15.01
C VAL A 63 -8.71 1.28 15.67
N HIS A 64 -9.95 1.78 15.63
CA HIS A 64 -11.07 1.19 16.36
C HIS A 64 -12.33 0.93 15.52
N LYS A 65 -12.35 1.38 14.26
CA LYS A 65 -13.50 1.20 13.37
C LYS A 65 -13.28 0.04 12.40
N PRO A 66 -14.35 -0.69 12.03
CA PRO A 66 -14.22 -1.82 11.12
C PRO A 66 -13.96 -1.43 9.67
N ASN A 67 -14.27 -0.20 9.27
CA ASN A 67 -14.09 0.27 7.90
C ASN A 67 -13.73 1.75 7.88
N ARG A 68 -12.90 2.15 6.92
CA ARG A 68 -12.64 3.56 6.61
C ARG A 68 -13.86 4.15 5.90
N SER A 69 -14.08 5.45 6.01
CA SER A 69 -15.18 6.14 5.30
C SER A 69 -15.12 5.94 3.79
N CYS A 70 -13.93 6.04 3.19
CA CYS A 70 -13.71 5.80 1.77
C CYS A 70 -14.10 4.37 1.33
N ASP A 71 -13.86 3.34 2.15
CA ASP A 71 -14.26 1.97 1.85
C ASP A 71 -15.78 1.80 1.90
N ILE A 72 -16.45 2.51 2.81
CA ILE A 72 -17.92 2.51 2.91
C ILE A 72 -18.54 3.16 1.66
N GLU A 73 -18.05 4.33 1.28
CA GLU A 73 -18.52 5.05 0.09
C GLU A 73 -18.27 4.25 -1.19
N ALA A 74 -17.07 3.66 -1.33
CA ALA A 74 -16.75 2.81 -2.47
C ALA A 74 -17.69 1.59 -2.56
N ARG A 75 -18.04 0.95 -1.43
CA ARG A 75 -19.02 -0.15 -1.41
C ARG A 75 -20.41 0.30 -1.80
N ASN A 76 -20.86 1.44 -1.32
CA ASN A 76 -22.15 2.01 -1.67
C ASN A 76 -22.22 2.30 -3.18
N PHE A 77 -21.15 2.88 -3.75
CA PHE A 77 -21.04 3.14 -5.18
C PHE A 77 -21.06 1.86 -6.02
N LEU A 78 -20.34 0.82 -5.60
CA LEU A 78 -20.25 -0.45 -6.33
C LEU A 78 -21.50 -1.34 -6.20
N GLY A 79 -22.35 -1.12 -5.19
CA GLY A 79 -23.58 -1.86 -4.98
C GLY A 79 -23.36 -3.38 -4.98
N LYS A 80 -23.86 -4.09 -5.98
CA LYS A 80 -23.72 -5.56 -6.10
C LYS A 80 -22.26 -6.06 -6.12
N ARG A 81 -21.31 -5.22 -6.51
CA ARG A 81 -19.87 -5.54 -6.53
C ARG A 81 -19.12 -5.09 -5.27
N SER A 82 -19.82 -4.70 -4.22
CA SER A 82 -19.23 -4.22 -2.96
C SER A 82 -18.26 -5.21 -2.31
N SER A 83 -18.41 -6.52 -2.55
CA SER A 83 -17.51 -7.57 -2.07
C SER A 83 -16.09 -7.51 -2.64
N THR A 84 -15.86 -6.75 -3.73
CA THR A 84 -14.53 -6.55 -4.29
C THR A 84 -13.68 -5.56 -3.47
N ILE A 85 -14.30 -4.79 -2.58
CA ILE A 85 -13.59 -3.89 -1.67
C ILE A 85 -13.15 -4.65 -0.43
N PHE A 86 -11.86 -4.91 -0.31
CA PHE A 86 -11.25 -5.53 0.86
C PHE A 86 -11.00 -4.47 1.94
N SER A 87 -11.46 -4.76 3.17
CA SER A 87 -11.12 -3.92 4.32
C SER A 87 -9.67 -4.19 4.73
N PRO A 88 -8.81 -3.18 4.83
CA PRO A 88 -7.49 -3.37 5.41
C PRO A 88 -7.62 -3.70 6.90
N PRO A 89 -6.60 -4.34 7.51
CA PRO A 89 -6.56 -4.54 8.95
C PRO A 89 -6.47 -3.21 9.69
N CYS A 90 -6.89 -3.19 10.95
CA CYS A 90 -6.62 -2.05 11.81
C CYS A 90 -5.11 -1.91 12.07
N ARG A 91 -4.67 -0.72 12.44
CA ARG A 91 -3.25 -0.41 12.66
C ARG A 91 -2.57 -1.38 13.62
N ASP A 92 -3.23 -1.73 14.73
CA ASP A 92 -2.65 -2.62 15.74
C ASP A 92 -2.45 -4.05 15.22
N ALA A 93 -3.34 -4.53 14.34
CA ALA A 93 -3.23 -5.86 13.75
C ALA A 93 -2.03 -5.98 12.78
N LEU A 94 -1.54 -4.88 12.22
CA LEU A 94 -0.35 -4.90 11.35
C LEU A 94 0.93 -5.30 12.10
N ASN A 95 1.01 -5.01 13.39
CA ASN A 95 2.18 -5.33 14.20
C ASN A 95 2.21 -6.77 14.69
N SER A 96 1.22 -7.58 14.32
CA SER A 96 1.12 -8.99 14.73
C SER A 96 2.17 -9.86 14.05
N LYS A 97 2.61 -10.89 14.74
CA LYS A 97 3.62 -11.84 14.24
C LYS A 97 3.02 -12.94 13.36
N SER A 98 1.70 -13.14 13.45
CA SER A 98 0.99 -14.16 12.71
C SER A 98 -0.41 -13.71 12.28
N TYR A 99 -0.98 -14.41 11.28
CA TYR A 99 -2.35 -14.16 10.83
C TYR A 99 -3.37 -14.39 11.94
N ASP A 100 -3.19 -15.44 12.76
CA ASP A 100 -4.13 -15.76 13.83
C ASP A 100 -4.12 -14.68 14.93
N GLU A 101 -2.97 -14.18 15.29
CA GLU A 101 -2.84 -13.05 16.22
C GLU A 101 -3.50 -11.79 15.63
N ALA A 102 -3.19 -11.46 14.38
CA ALA A 102 -3.78 -10.32 13.68
C ALA A 102 -5.31 -10.39 13.65
N LYS A 103 -5.86 -11.57 13.37
CA LYS A 103 -7.30 -11.85 13.35
C LYS A 103 -7.95 -11.57 14.71
N ILE A 104 -7.33 -12.02 15.80
CA ILE A 104 -7.82 -11.79 17.17
C ILE A 104 -7.79 -10.30 17.50
N ILE A 105 -6.68 -9.63 17.25
CA ILE A 105 -6.53 -8.19 17.51
C ILE A 105 -7.54 -7.40 16.70
N ASN A 106 -7.67 -7.68 15.42
CA ASN A 106 -8.60 -6.97 14.55
C ASN A 106 -10.05 -7.15 15.00
N LEU A 107 -10.45 -8.39 15.33
CA LEU A 107 -11.78 -8.68 15.85
C LEU A 107 -12.06 -7.93 17.15
N LYS A 108 -11.12 -7.93 18.09
CA LYS A 108 -11.24 -7.22 19.36
C LYS A 108 -11.37 -5.71 19.20
N LYS A 109 -10.62 -5.12 18.27
CA LYS A 109 -10.57 -3.66 18.07
C LYS A 109 -11.70 -3.12 17.21
N THR A 110 -12.11 -3.86 16.20
CA THR A 110 -13.02 -3.37 15.17
C THR A 110 -14.34 -4.11 15.09
N GLY A 111 -14.50 -5.21 15.83
CA GLY A 111 -15.66 -6.09 15.74
C GLY A 111 -15.70 -6.95 14.47
N LYS A 112 -14.68 -6.88 13.61
CA LYS A 112 -14.59 -7.67 12.36
C LYS A 112 -13.28 -8.43 12.27
N SER A 113 -13.37 -9.65 11.72
CA SER A 113 -12.19 -10.43 11.36
C SER A 113 -11.55 -9.86 10.07
N ILE A 114 -10.31 -10.23 9.82
CA ILE A 114 -9.60 -9.92 8.57
C ILE A 114 -9.50 -11.16 7.69
N SER A 115 -9.46 -10.95 6.37
CA SER A 115 -9.17 -12.02 5.43
C SER A 115 -7.66 -12.31 5.37
N LYS A 116 -7.30 -13.54 4.98
CA LYS A 116 -5.89 -13.87 4.71
C LYS A 116 -5.30 -12.96 3.64
N GLN A 117 -6.07 -12.63 2.61
CA GLN A 117 -5.63 -11.73 1.54
C GLN A 117 -5.29 -10.34 2.08
N SER A 118 -6.15 -9.73 2.91
CA SER A 118 -5.87 -8.44 3.55
C SER A 118 -4.62 -8.50 4.43
N TRP A 119 -4.42 -9.61 5.14
CA TRP A 119 -3.23 -9.82 5.97
C TRP A 119 -1.95 -9.90 5.14
N PHE A 120 -1.91 -10.73 4.10
CA PHE A 120 -0.71 -10.88 3.26
C PHE A 120 -0.35 -9.62 2.49
N LEU A 121 -1.33 -8.85 2.03
CA LEU A 121 -1.08 -7.55 1.42
C LEU A 121 -0.50 -6.56 2.44
N SER A 122 -0.93 -6.63 3.70
CA SER A 122 -0.52 -5.70 4.76
C SER A 122 0.82 -6.04 5.41
N SER A 123 1.28 -7.29 5.36
CA SER A 123 2.57 -7.69 5.96
C SER A 123 3.78 -6.97 5.35
N ASN A 124 3.64 -6.42 4.15
CA ASN A 124 4.66 -5.62 3.48
C ASN A 124 4.58 -4.11 3.81
N TRP A 125 3.61 -3.68 4.63
CA TRP A 125 3.35 -2.25 4.93
C TRP A 125 4.09 -1.73 6.16
N SER A 126 5.18 -2.34 6.56
CA SER A 126 6.00 -1.80 7.64
C SER A 126 6.59 -0.44 7.23
N TRP A 127 5.97 0.60 7.73
CA TRP A 127 6.49 1.97 7.70
C TRP A 127 7.55 2.09 8.79
N ASN A 128 8.77 1.65 8.55
CA ASN A 128 9.94 1.96 9.35
C ASN A 128 10.85 2.95 8.61
#